data_219cd60e1858c03fd8fa4b089423f201
#
_entry.id   219cd60e1858c03fd8fa4b089423f201
#
_cell.length_a   1.000
_cell.length_b   1.000
_cell.length_c   1.000
_cell.angle_alpha   90.00
_cell.angle_beta   90.00
_cell.angle_gamma   90.00
#
_symmetry.space_group_name_H-M   'P 1'
#
loop_
_entity.id
_entity.type
_entity.pdbx_description
1 polymer ?
#
loop_
_entity_poly.entity_id
_entity_poly.type
_entity_poly.pdbx_seq_one_letter_code
_entity_poly.pdbx_strand_id
1 'polypeptide(L)'
;MVYPVTDAELVLVKNKNVLLLAKVTTTNAAEAKPTGSVRVENSSGQLLQTIAMTAPTGAIPTTAPASPSLATAYSATIPAALINSGIVLKVSLANGQTPTTVTPRVGAENAITLMAVPVKIGSTTVDMPTGMAAYFHPKVPEGKVTEQNH
;
A
#
# COMPACT_ATOMS: atom_id res chain seq x y z
N MET A 1 -11.03 3.60 2.76
CA MET A 1 -11.28 2.73 3.93
C MET A 1 -9.93 2.45 4.58
N VAL A 2 -9.83 2.46 5.91
CA VAL A 2 -8.59 2.17 6.66
C VAL A 2 -8.83 0.88 7.46
N TYR A 3 -7.99 -0.11 7.24
CA TYR A 3 -8.06 -1.39 7.94
C TYR A 3 -7.02 -1.44 9.06
N PRO A 4 -7.36 -1.91 10.27
CA PRO A 4 -6.35 -2.19 11.29
C PRO A 4 -5.44 -3.34 10.85
N VAL A 5 -4.17 -3.28 11.22
CA VAL A 5 -3.19 -4.32 10.85
C VAL A 5 -3.49 -5.69 11.51
N THR A 6 -4.33 -5.69 12.55
CA THR A 6 -4.81 -6.90 13.24
C THR A 6 -6.05 -7.51 12.58
N ASP A 7 -6.56 -6.89 11.52
CA ASP A 7 -7.69 -7.44 10.77
C ASP A 7 -7.24 -8.70 10.02
N ALA A 8 -7.85 -9.84 10.36
CA ALA A 8 -7.53 -11.13 9.78
C ALA A 8 -7.89 -11.20 8.28
N GLU A 9 -8.84 -10.38 7.84
CA GLU A 9 -9.29 -10.33 6.45
C GLU A 9 -8.43 -9.36 5.60
N LEU A 10 -7.57 -8.55 6.24
CA LEU A 10 -6.70 -7.63 5.52
C LEU A 10 -5.62 -8.41 4.75
N VAL A 11 -5.73 -8.38 3.44
CA VAL A 11 -4.73 -8.91 2.51
C VAL A 11 -4.27 -7.78 1.60
N LEU A 12 -2.98 -7.46 1.62
CA LEU A 12 -2.41 -6.49 0.70
C LEU A 12 -2.32 -7.09 -0.70
N VAL A 13 -2.56 -6.28 -1.71
CA VAL A 13 -2.39 -6.70 -3.11
C VAL A 13 -0.93 -6.52 -3.51
N LYS A 14 -0.30 -7.60 -3.99
CA LYS A 14 1.06 -7.56 -4.51
C LYS A 14 1.18 -6.53 -5.64
N ASN A 15 2.34 -5.87 -5.73
CA ASN A 15 2.63 -4.84 -6.74
C ASN A 15 1.68 -3.61 -6.71
N LYS A 16 1.05 -3.31 -5.57
CA LYS A 16 0.28 -2.06 -5.37
C LYS A 16 0.88 -1.23 -4.24
N ASN A 17 0.84 0.10 -4.42
CA ASN A 17 1.25 1.02 -3.35
C ASN A 17 0.32 0.86 -2.15
N VAL A 18 0.90 0.90 -0.95
CA VAL A 18 0.16 0.81 0.31
C VAL A 18 0.39 2.07 1.13
N LEU A 19 -0.68 2.70 1.56
CA LEU A 19 -0.63 3.78 2.54
C LEU A 19 -0.65 3.17 3.96
N LEU A 20 0.45 3.33 4.68
CA LEU A 20 0.56 2.99 6.08
C LEU A 20 0.21 4.21 6.93
N LEU A 21 -0.68 4.04 7.92
CA LEU A 21 -0.99 5.02 8.95
C LEU A 21 -0.59 4.48 10.32
N ALA A 22 0.34 5.15 11.01
CA ALA A 22 0.73 4.80 12.36
C ALA A 22 0.07 5.75 13.38
N LYS A 23 -0.79 5.17 14.23
CA LYS A 23 -1.40 5.89 15.36
C LYS A 23 -0.32 6.10 16.43
N VAL A 24 -0.10 7.35 16.78
CA VAL A 24 0.81 7.77 17.84
C VAL A 24 0.02 8.60 18.84
N THR A 25 0.25 8.37 20.11
CA THR A 25 -0.32 9.20 21.18
C THR A 25 0.79 9.78 22.04
N THR A 26 0.54 10.90 22.68
CA THR A 26 1.44 11.55 23.61
C THR A 26 0.70 11.90 24.91
N THR A 27 1.42 12.04 26.00
CA THR A 27 0.85 12.57 27.26
C THR A 27 0.80 14.12 27.26
N ASN A 28 1.50 14.78 26.32
CA ASN A 28 1.56 16.22 26.20
C ASN A 28 1.29 16.65 24.76
N ALA A 29 0.12 17.23 24.51
CA ALA A 29 -0.29 17.70 23.18
C ALA A 29 0.61 18.80 22.57
N ALA A 30 1.39 19.51 23.39
CA ALA A 30 2.37 20.51 22.95
C ALA A 30 3.75 19.91 22.61
N GLU A 31 3.92 18.59 22.72
CA GLU A 31 5.19 17.93 22.44
C GLU A 31 5.56 18.04 20.96
N ALA A 32 6.85 18.28 20.70
CA ALA A 32 7.37 18.30 19.34
C ALA A 32 7.18 16.92 18.67
N LYS A 33 6.80 16.93 17.39
CA LYS A 33 6.61 15.71 16.62
C LYS A 33 7.96 15.08 16.29
N PRO A 34 8.30 13.89 16.81
CA PRO A 34 9.55 13.22 16.46
C PRO A 34 9.52 12.82 14.98
N THR A 35 10.69 12.68 14.36
CA THR A 35 10.77 12.09 13.02
C THR A 35 10.41 10.61 13.09
N GLY A 36 9.69 10.13 12.07
CA GLY A 36 9.29 8.74 11.95
C GLY A 36 9.88 8.07 10.71
N SER A 37 10.07 6.77 10.77
CA SER A 37 10.50 5.97 9.64
C SER A 37 9.89 4.58 9.66
N VAL A 38 9.76 4.00 8.46
CA VAL A 38 9.39 2.60 8.25
C VAL A 38 10.57 1.89 7.61
N ARG A 39 11.12 0.88 8.28
CA ARG A 39 12.07 -0.04 7.67
C ARG A 39 11.28 -1.19 7.05
N VAL A 40 11.50 -1.41 5.78
CA VAL A 40 10.91 -2.49 5.00
C VAL A 40 11.95 -3.60 4.88
N GLU A 41 11.64 -4.77 5.40
CA GLU A 41 12.52 -5.94 5.38
C GLU A 41 11.83 -7.10 4.65
N ASN A 42 12.62 -8.03 4.11
CA ASN A 42 12.08 -9.29 3.59
C ASN A 42 11.90 -10.33 4.71
N SER A 43 11.41 -11.53 4.37
CA SER A 43 11.18 -12.62 5.32
C SER A 43 12.44 -13.13 6.04
N SER A 44 13.62 -12.87 5.47
CA SER A 44 14.92 -13.22 6.10
C SER A 44 15.49 -12.08 6.96
N GLY A 45 14.76 -10.98 7.14
CA GLY A 45 15.19 -9.83 7.93
C GLY A 45 16.17 -8.90 7.21
N GLN A 46 16.40 -9.09 5.92
CA GLN A 46 17.24 -8.20 5.13
C GLN A 46 16.49 -6.89 4.86
N LEU A 47 17.15 -5.76 5.13
CA LEU A 47 16.61 -4.44 4.83
C LEU A 47 16.51 -4.23 3.31
N LEU A 48 15.30 -3.94 2.85
CA LEU A 48 15.02 -3.57 1.45
C LEU A 48 15.07 -2.05 1.27
N GLN A 49 14.40 -1.32 2.17
CA GLN A 49 14.34 0.15 2.12
C GLN A 49 13.97 0.73 3.48
N THR A 50 14.43 1.96 3.74
CA THR A 50 13.91 2.81 4.83
C THR A 50 13.14 3.97 4.21
N ILE A 51 11.90 4.17 4.66
CA ILE A 51 10.98 5.19 4.15
C ILE A 51 10.71 6.18 5.28
N ALA A 52 10.93 7.47 5.04
CA ALA A 52 10.58 8.51 5.99
C ALA A 52 9.05 8.61 6.11
N MET A 53 8.55 8.82 7.33
CA MET A 53 7.13 9.07 7.57
C MET A 53 6.85 10.57 7.61
N THR A 54 5.72 10.95 7.07
CA THR A 54 5.16 12.29 7.22
C THR A 54 4.43 12.36 8.56
N ALA A 55 4.78 13.34 9.39
CA ALA A 55 4.10 13.59 10.65
C ALA A 55 2.65 14.07 10.41
N PRO A 56 1.74 13.87 11.37
CA PRO A 56 0.36 14.36 11.27
C PRO A 56 0.33 15.89 11.10
N THR A 57 -0.62 16.41 10.33
CA THR A 57 -0.78 17.86 10.14
C THR A 57 -1.29 18.53 11.41
N GLY A 58 -2.17 17.86 12.17
CA GLY A 58 -2.63 18.29 13.51
C GLY A 58 -1.65 17.95 14.62
N ALA A 59 -1.95 18.33 15.86
CA ALA A 59 -1.22 17.89 17.05
C ALA A 59 -1.26 16.37 17.21
N ILE A 60 -0.25 15.79 17.87
CA ILE A 60 -0.30 14.37 18.25
C ILE A 60 -1.43 14.22 19.28
N PRO A 61 -2.40 13.31 19.05
CA PRO A 61 -3.52 13.14 19.99
C PRO A 61 -3.03 12.56 21.34
N THR A 62 -3.71 12.96 22.42
CA THR A 62 -3.47 12.37 23.75
C THR A 62 -4.22 11.06 23.96
N THR A 63 -5.21 10.77 23.12
CA THR A 63 -5.95 9.49 23.09
C THR A 63 -5.96 8.93 21.67
N ALA A 64 -5.91 7.61 21.55
CA ALA A 64 -5.90 6.97 20.23
C ALA A 64 -7.20 7.26 19.47
N PRO A 65 -7.13 7.89 18.27
CA PRO A 65 -8.32 8.17 17.49
C PRO A 65 -8.99 6.87 17.00
N ALA A 66 -10.32 6.81 17.05
CA ALA A 66 -11.08 5.66 16.55
C ALA A 66 -10.79 5.42 15.06
N SER A 67 -10.77 6.50 14.28
CA SER A 67 -10.44 6.46 12.85
C SER A 67 -9.19 7.31 12.58
N PRO A 68 -8.04 6.71 12.24
CA PRO A 68 -6.85 7.47 11.90
C PRO A 68 -7.03 8.20 10.56
N SER A 69 -6.43 9.39 10.48
CA SER A 69 -6.39 10.22 9.28
C SER A 69 -5.00 10.83 9.12
N LEU A 70 -4.73 11.46 8.00
CA LEU A 70 -3.46 12.19 7.78
C LEU A 70 -3.28 13.36 8.77
N ALA A 71 -4.38 13.86 9.36
CA ALA A 71 -4.33 14.91 10.38
C ALA A 71 -3.92 14.38 11.77
N THR A 72 -4.12 13.08 12.04
CA THR A 72 -3.99 12.49 13.39
C THR A 72 -2.99 11.33 13.46
N ALA A 73 -2.43 10.91 12.33
CA ALA A 73 -1.51 9.77 12.27
C ALA A 73 -0.26 10.09 11.44
N TYR A 74 0.85 9.46 11.78
CA TYR A 74 2.01 9.42 10.88
C TYR A 74 1.68 8.58 9.65
N SER A 75 2.15 9.01 8.49
CA SER A 75 1.86 8.32 7.23
C SER A 75 3.11 8.02 6.42
N ALA A 76 3.11 6.89 5.71
CA ALA A 76 4.12 6.55 4.71
C ALA A 76 3.46 5.79 3.57
N THR A 77 3.89 6.05 2.34
CA THR A 77 3.53 5.24 1.18
C THR A 77 4.61 4.20 0.93
N ILE A 78 4.25 2.94 1.05
CA ILE A 78 5.13 1.82 0.72
C ILE A 78 5.02 1.56 -0.78
N PRO A 79 6.12 1.67 -1.55
CA PRO A 79 6.10 1.45 -2.99
C PRO A 79 5.66 0.03 -3.38
N ALA A 80 4.95 -0.08 -4.48
CA ALA A 80 4.42 -1.33 -5.03
C ALA A 80 5.49 -2.44 -5.16
N ALA A 81 6.69 -2.09 -5.60
CA ALA A 81 7.81 -3.03 -5.78
C ALA A 81 8.23 -3.74 -4.48
N LEU A 82 7.94 -3.15 -3.32
CA LEU A 82 8.29 -3.72 -2.02
C LEU A 82 7.17 -4.61 -1.45
N ILE A 83 5.95 -4.55 -1.99
CA ILE A 83 4.81 -5.33 -1.50
C ILE A 83 4.88 -6.75 -2.05
N ASN A 84 5.58 -7.61 -1.31
CA ASN A 84 5.78 -9.01 -1.63
C ASN A 84 5.46 -9.90 -0.42
N SER A 85 5.19 -11.17 -0.66
CA SER A 85 4.95 -12.15 0.41
C SER A 85 6.12 -12.20 1.39
N GLY A 86 5.81 -12.22 2.69
CA GLY A 86 6.81 -12.25 3.77
C GLY A 86 7.46 -10.90 4.09
N ILE A 87 6.91 -9.79 3.55
CA ILE A 87 7.35 -8.44 3.93
C ILE A 87 7.17 -8.20 5.43
N VAL A 88 8.14 -7.53 6.04
CA VAL A 88 8.11 -7.09 7.44
C VAL A 88 8.30 -5.58 7.46
N LEU A 89 7.39 -4.88 8.15
CA LEU A 89 7.42 -3.44 8.33
C LEU A 89 7.76 -3.12 9.79
N LYS A 90 8.85 -2.39 10.02
CA LYS A 90 9.25 -1.91 11.34
C LYS A 90 9.08 -0.40 11.40
N VAL A 91 8.07 0.04 12.14
CA VAL A 91 7.74 1.45 12.35
C VAL A 91 8.47 1.96 13.58
N SER A 92 9.22 3.04 13.45
CA SER A 92 9.96 3.67 14.53
C SER A 92 9.81 5.19 14.54
N LEU A 93 9.87 5.77 15.72
CA LEU A 93 9.96 7.21 15.97
C LEU A 93 11.31 7.52 16.62
N ALA A 94 11.89 8.67 16.32
CA ALA A 94 13.16 9.11 16.91
C ALA A 94 12.97 9.69 18.33
N ASN A 95 12.26 8.95 19.18
CA ASN A 95 12.00 9.27 20.59
C ASN A 95 12.49 8.18 21.54
N GLY A 96 13.30 7.21 21.05
CA GLY A 96 13.84 6.11 21.84
C GLY A 96 12.87 4.95 22.12
N GLN A 97 11.65 5.00 21.58
CA GLN A 97 10.69 3.91 21.74
C GLN A 97 11.07 2.69 20.89
N THR A 98 10.71 1.51 21.37
CA THR A 98 10.90 0.26 20.63
C THR A 98 10.08 0.28 19.34
N PRO A 99 10.68 -0.09 18.19
CA PRO A 99 9.95 -0.16 16.93
C PRO A 99 8.78 -1.15 16.99
N THR A 100 7.65 -0.76 16.40
CA THR A 100 6.51 -1.65 16.21
C THR A 100 6.70 -2.46 14.93
N THR A 101 6.65 -3.78 15.05
CA THR A 101 6.79 -4.70 13.91
C THR A 101 5.43 -5.18 13.44
N VAL A 102 5.23 -5.15 12.12
CA VAL A 102 4.02 -5.61 11.44
C VAL A 102 4.42 -6.52 10.29
N THR A 103 3.77 -7.68 10.19
CA THR A 103 3.94 -8.64 9.08
C THR A 103 2.60 -8.79 8.38
N PRO A 104 2.29 -7.94 7.40
CA PRO A 104 1.00 -8.00 6.71
C PRO A 104 0.92 -9.23 5.81
N ARG A 105 -0.29 -9.77 5.65
CA ARG A 105 -0.55 -10.77 4.62
C ARG A 105 -0.51 -10.10 3.25
N VAL A 106 0.18 -10.71 2.30
CA VAL A 106 0.22 -10.26 0.91
C VAL A 106 -0.33 -11.37 0.03
N GLY A 107 -1.38 -11.08 -0.71
CA GLY A 107 -1.98 -12.00 -1.68
C GLY A 107 -1.06 -12.25 -2.87
N ALA A 108 -1.37 -13.32 -3.59
CA ALA A 108 -0.74 -13.59 -4.88
C ALA A 108 -1.05 -12.45 -5.87
N GLU A 109 -0.22 -12.33 -6.88
CA GLU A 109 -0.50 -11.44 -8.01
C GLU A 109 -1.69 -12.02 -8.79
N ASN A 110 -2.78 -11.27 -8.85
CA ASN A 110 -3.89 -11.59 -9.74
C ASN A 110 -3.58 -11.05 -11.13
N ALA A 111 -3.73 -11.89 -12.14
CA ALA A 111 -3.60 -11.51 -13.54
C ALA A 111 -4.98 -11.49 -14.20
N ILE A 112 -5.30 -10.40 -14.88
CA ILE A 112 -6.45 -10.32 -15.78
C ILE A 112 -5.92 -10.41 -17.20
N THR A 113 -6.47 -11.34 -17.97
CA THR A 113 -6.24 -11.41 -19.42
C THR A 113 -7.45 -10.77 -20.12
N LEU A 114 -7.19 -9.69 -20.84
CA LEU A 114 -8.18 -9.06 -21.73
C LEU A 114 -8.05 -9.71 -23.09
N MET A 115 -9.12 -10.37 -23.55
CA MET A 115 -9.19 -10.95 -24.88
C MET A 115 -9.95 -9.99 -25.79
N ALA A 116 -9.25 -9.45 -26.78
CA ALA A 116 -9.87 -8.67 -27.85
C ALA A 116 -10.45 -9.63 -28.89
N VAL A 117 -11.76 -9.59 -29.07
CA VAL A 117 -12.46 -10.37 -30.10
C VAL A 117 -12.87 -9.43 -31.22
N PRO A 118 -12.27 -9.51 -32.41
CA PRO A 118 -12.67 -8.69 -33.53
C PRO A 118 -14.09 -9.06 -33.99
N VAL A 119 -14.91 -8.05 -34.18
CA VAL A 119 -16.29 -8.24 -34.68
C VAL A 119 -16.35 -7.94 -36.15
N LYS A 120 -16.80 -8.90 -36.96
CA LYS A 120 -17.02 -8.73 -38.40
C LYS A 120 -18.45 -8.33 -38.66
N ILE A 121 -18.65 -7.17 -39.28
CA ILE A 121 -19.95 -6.71 -39.73
C ILE A 121 -19.88 -6.58 -41.25
N GLY A 122 -20.53 -7.52 -41.97
CA GLY A 122 -20.40 -7.63 -43.41
C GLY A 122 -18.99 -7.98 -43.84
N SER A 123 -18.35 -7.13 -44.65
CA SER A 123 -16.94 -7.27 -45.06
C SER A 123 -15.95 -6.50 -44.20
N THR A 124 -16.44 -5.74 -43.18
CA THR A 124 -15.59 -4.88 -42.35
C THR A 124 -15.30 -5.59 -41.03
N THR A 125 -14.01 -5.70 -40.70
CA THR A 125 -13.54 -6.14 -39.37
C THR A 125 -13.24 -4.91 -38.52
N VAL A 126 -13.80 -4.84 -37.33
CA VAL A 126 -13.51 -3.79 -36.36
C VAL A 126 -12.66 -4.41 -35.27
N ASP A 127 -11.40 -3.98 -35.22
CA ASP A 127 -10.47 -4.41 -34.16
C ASP A 127 -10.61 -3.54 -32.92
N MET A 128 -10.34 -4.13 -31.76
CA MET A 128 -10.28 -3.36 -30.52
C MET A 128 -9.02 -2.48 -30.50
N PRO A 129 -9.10 -1.27 -29.92
CA PRO A 129 -7.93 -0.42 -29.78
C PRO A 129 -6.80 -1.13 -29.02
N THR A 130 -5.57 -0.98 -29.49
CA THR A 130 -4.38 -1.43 -28.77
C THR A 130 -4.15 -0.59 -27.51
N GLY A 131 -3.54 -1.15 -26.46
CA GLY A 131 -3.20 -0.42 -25.25
C GLY A 131 -4.30 -0.43 -24.19
N MET A 132 -5.35 -1.21 -24.34
CA MET A 132 -6.41 -1.32 -23.32
C MET A 132 -5.91 -1.83 -21.99
N ALA A 133 -4.89 -2.70 -21.95
CA ALA A 133 -4.27 -3.16 -20.73
C ALA A 133 -3.74 -2.00 -19.87
N ALA A 134 -3.09 -1.01 -20.50
CA ALA A 134 -2.58 0.17 -19.81
C ALA A 134 -3.72 1.05 -19.23
N TYR A 135 -4.88 1.07 -19.90
CA TYR A 135 -6.04 1.80 -19.40
C TYR A 135 -6.68 1.14 -18.18
N PHE A 136 -6.75 -0.19 -18.12
CA PHE A 136 -7.37 -0.92 -17.03
C PHE A 136 -6.45 -1.12 -15.84
N HIS A 137 -5.14 -1.26 -16.04
CA HIS A 137 -4.17 -1.51 -14.99
C HIS A 137 -4.29 -0.59 -13.75
N PRO A 138 -4.47 0.74 -13.87
CA PRO A 138 -4.63 1.60 -12.70
C PRO A 138 -6.02 1.55 -12.05
N LYS A 139 -7.03 0.98 -12.72
CA LYS A 139 -8.44 0.99 -12.28
C LYS A 139 -8.89 -0.30 -11.61
N VAL A 140 -8.15 -1.37 -11.80
CA VAL A 140 -8.44 -2.66 -11.16
C VAL A 140 -7.40 -2.97 -10.09
N PRO A 141 -7.78 -3.59 -8.97
CA PRO A 141 -6.85 -3.96 -7.90
C PRO A 141 -6.02 -5.19 -8.25
N GLU A 142 -5.68 -5.36 -9.53
CA GLU A 142 -4.96 -6.51 -10.05
C GLU A 142 -3.47 -6.20 -10.20
N GLY A 143 -2.64 -7.21 -10.01
CA GLY A 143 -1.19 -7.06 -10.13
C GLY A 143 -0.71 -6.99 -11.58
N LYS A 144 -1.44 -7.61 -12.52
CA LYS A 144 -1.06 -7.69 -13.92
C LYS A 144 -2.29 -7.72 -14.83
N VAL A 145 -2.22 -6.95 -15.91
CA VAL A 145 -3.20 -6.96 -17.00
C VAL A 145 -2.47 -7.25 -18.31
N THR A 146 -2.91 -8.23 -19.07
CA THR A 146 -2.35 -8.58 -20.37
C THR A 146 -3.42 -8.52 -21.45
N GLU A 147 -3.01 -8.15 -22.66
CA GLU A 147 -3.84 -8.21 -23.87
C GLU A 147 -3.49 -9.43 -24.69
N GLN A 148 -4.50 -10.10 -25.22
CA GLN A 148 -4.38 -11.12 -26.25
C GLN A 148 -5.25 -10.72 -27.43
N ASN A 149 -4.64 -10.58 -28.60
CA ASN A 149 -5.33 -10.38 -29.87
C ASN A 149 -5.49 -11.74 -30.53
N HIS A 150 -6.69 -12.03 -30.96
CA HIS A 150 -7.02 -13.20 -31.77
C HIS A 150 -7.44 -12.80 -33.17
#